data_0eff7d5baadc1f8ecf35719255ba1f1a
#
_entry.id   0eff7d5baadc1f8ecf35719255ba1f1a
#
_cell.length_a   1.000
_cell.length_b   1.000
_cell.length_c   1.000
_cell.angle_alpha   90.00
_cell.angle_beta   90.00
_cell.angle_gamma   90.00
#
_symmetry.space_group_name_H-M   'P 1'
#
loop_
_entity.id
_entity.type
_entity.pdbx_description
1 polymer ?
#
loop_
_entity_poly.entity_id
_entity_poly.type
_entity_poly.pdbx_seq_one_letter_code
_entity_poly.pdbx_strand_id
1 'polypeptide(L)'
;MIKDNILKIREDNEKVVVVGNRKNYYGKHVFDSRPNKKFIREFNNYTTLKQHFLGWIIKTKEKKINKKSFVFMDYRIKDKSSTAFTYVLPFKKNKALIEHTYFSKNECEKNVYEKYLMEYIEKFLKISDYEIIESESGVIPMTSYPFYKDSSKKITK
;
A
#
# COMPACT_ATOMS: atom_id res chain seq x y z
N MET A 1 4.39 -17.70 2.56
CA MET A 1 4.44 -16.94 1.27
C MET A 1 5.39 -17.66 0.32
N ILE A 2 4.98 -17.86 -0.94
CA ILE A 2 5.84 -18.48 -1.97
C ILE A 2 6.49 -17.36 -2.76
N LYS A 3 7.83 -17.36 -2.85
CA LYS A 3 8.59 -16.43 -3.70
C LYS A 3 8.93 -17.12 -5.01
N ASP A 4 8.27 -16.72 -6.10
CA ASP A 4 8.57 -17.17 -7.45
C ASP A 4 8.30 -16.05 -8.44
N ASN A 5 9.04 -16.00 -9.54
CA ASN A 5 8.81 -15.04 -10.61
C ASN A 5 7.76 -15.61 -11.57
N ILE A 6 6.62 -14.94 -11.69
CA ILE A 6 5.51 -15.41 -12.50
C ILE A 6 5.66 -14.92 -13.95
N LEU A 7 5.78 -15.87 -14.87
CA LEU A 7 5.98 -15.62 -16.29
C LEU A 7 4.66 -15.41 -17.02
N LYS A 8 3.66 -16.27 -16.75
CA LYS A 8 2.38 -16.27 -17.46
C LYS A 8 1.26 -16.80 -16.58
N ILE A 9 0.06 -16.29 -16.81
CA ILE A 9 -1.19 -16.83 -16.27
C ILE A 9 -2.07 -17.20 -17.45
N ARG A 10 -2.70 -18.36 -17.40
CA ARG A 10 -3.63 -18.85 -18.42
C ARG A 10 -4.80 -19.60 -17.78
N GLU A 11 -6.00 -19.45 -18.36
CA GLU A 11 -7.13 -20.28 -18.02
C GLU A 11 -7.05 -21.62 -18.76
N ASP A 12 -7.42 -22.66 -18.09
CA ASP A 12 -7.75 -23.97 -18.59
C ASP A 12 -9.22 -24.25 -18.22
N ASN A 13 -9.88 -25.24 -18.86
CA ASN A 13 -11.32 -25.47 -18.74
C ASN A 13 -11.81 -25.55 -17.27
N GLU A 14 -11.04 -26.13 -16.36
CA GLU A 14 -11.43 -26.31 -14.97
C GLU A 14 -10.63 -25.45 -13.99
N LYS A 15 -9.45 -24.95 -14.37
CA LYS A 15 -8.50 -24.31 -13.46
C LYS A 15 -7.73 -23.17 -14.11
N VAL A 16 -7.08 -22.37 -13.30
CA VAL A 16 -6.07 -21.40 -13.76
C VAL A 16 -4.69 -21.99 -13.53
N VAL A 17 -3.82 -21.85 -14.52
CA VAL A 17 -2.41 -22.23 -14.44
C VAL A 17 -1.56 -20.98 -14.35
N VAL A 18 -0.83 -20.84 -13.26
CA VAL A 18 0.14 -19.78 -13.04
C VAL A 18 1.53 -20.36 -13.26
N VAL A 19 2.17 -19.95 -14.34
CA VAL A 19 3.49 -20.44 -14.73
C VAL A 19 4.56 -19.60 -14.03
N GLY A 20 5.29 -20.20 -13.13
CA GLY A 20 6.44 -19.59 -12.47
C GLY A 20 7.76 -20.07 -13.04
N ASN A 21 8.86 -19.41 -12.65
CA ASN A 21 10.21 -19.85 -13.02
C ASN A 21 10.56 -21.24 -12.45
N ARG A 22 10.08 -21.52 -11.25
CA ARG A 22 10.41 -22.76 -10.53
C ARG A 22 9.46 -23.89 -10.84
N LYS A 23 8.15 -23.57 -10.90
CA LYS A 23 7.09 -24.56 -11.13
C LYS A 23 5.79 -23.91 -11.57
N ASN A 24 4.83 -24.72 -11.99
CA ASN A 24 3.46 -24.29 -12.23
C ASN A 24 2.64 -24.37 -10.91
N TYR A 25 1.76 -23.39 -10.74
CA TYR A 25 0.77 -23.36 -9.66
C TYR A 25 -0.62 -23.46 -10.27
N TYR A 26 -1.53 -24.10 -9.55
CA TYR A 26 -2.89 -24.35 -10.01
C TYR A 26 -3.89 -23.79 -9.01
N GLY A 27 -4.94 -23.14 -9.52
CA GLY A 27 -5.99 -22.57 -8.71
C GLY A 27 -7.35 -22.58 -9.41
N LYS A 28 -8.43 -22.46 -8.66
CA LYS A 28 -9.77 -22.28 -9.23
C LYS A 28 -9.97 -20.86 -9.72
N HIS A 29 -9.34 -19.88 -9.06
CA HIS A 29 -9.39 -18.46 -9.39
C HIS A 29 -8.05 -17.80 -9.05
N VAL A 30 -7.68 -16.76 -9.78
CA VAL A 30 -6.46 -15.97 -9.55
C VAL A 30 -6.80 -14.48 -9.50
N PHE A 31 -6.30 -13.79 -8.48
CA PHE A 31 -6.24 -12.33 -8.41
C PHE A 31 -4.84 -11.90 -8.82
N ASP A 32 -4.73 -11.22 -9.97
CA ASP A 32 -3.46 -10.78 -10.53
C ASP A 32 -3.34 -9.27 -10.46
N SER A 33 -2.62 -8.76 -9.47
CA SER A 33 -2.38 -7.32 -9.24
C SER A 33 -1.28 -6.71 -10.11
N ARG A 34 -0.64 -7.50 -10.99
CA ARG A 34 0.43 -6.98 -11.85
C ARG A 34 -0.16 -6.11 -12.96
N PRO A 35 0.42 -4.92 -13.22
CA PRO A 35 0.04 -4.11 -14.37
C PRO A 35 0.24 -4.90 -15.67
N ASN A 36 -0.72 -4.83 -16.57
CA ASN A 36 -0.58 -5.45 -17.89
C ASN A 36 0.12 -4.49 -18.87
N LYS A 37 0.63 -5.04 -19.98
CA LYS A 37 1.33 -4.26 -21.00
C LYS A 37 0.46 -3.18 -21.64
N LYS A 38 -0.85 -3.41 -21.77
CA LYS A 38 -1.79 -2.45 -22.31
C LYS A 38 -1.95 -1.25 -21.39
N PHE A 39 -2.15 -1.47 -20.08
CA PHE A 39 -2.19 -0.41 -19.09
C PHE A 39 -0.93 0.44 -19.10
N ILE A 40 0.26 -0.19 -19.11
CA ILE A 40 1.53 0.53 -19.14
C ILE A 40 1.66 1.41 -20.39
N ARG A 41 1.28 0.91 -21.56
CA ARG A 41 1.32 1.66 -22.83
C ARG A 41 0.31 2.80 -22.87
N GLU A 42 -0.87 2.59 -22.32
CA GLU A 42 -1.99 3.53 -22.40
C GLU A 42 -2.15 4.38 -21.14
N PHE A 43 -1.20 4.32 -20.22
CA PHE A 43 -1.27 4.96 -18.90
C PHE A 43 -1.66 6.45 -18.97
N ASN A 44 -1.08 7.20 -19.89
CA ASN A 44 -1.32 8.63 -20.05
C ASN A 44 -2.71 8.98 -20.65
N ASN A 45 -3.44 7.99 -21.16
CA ASN A 45 -4.78 8.19 -21.71
C ASN A 45 -5.87 8.20 -20.63
N TYR A 46 -5.51 7.91 -19.38
CA TYR A 46 -6.44 7.81 -18.27
C TYR A 46 -6.12 8.84 -17.18
N THR A 47 -7.17 9.32 -16.52
CA THR A 47 -6.98 10.15 -15.32
C THR A 47 -6.26 9.32 -14.28
N THR A 48 -5.13 9.83 -13.83
CA THR A 48 -4.28 9.14 -12.85
C THR A 48 -3.85 10.09 -11.75
N LEU A 49 -3.96 9.62 -10.53
CA LEU A 49 -3.46 10.24 -9.32
C LEU A 49 -2.55 9.24 -8.62
N LYS A 50 -1.53 9.70 -7.94
CA LYS A 50 -0.66 8.83 -7.15
C LYS A 50 -1.15 8.79 -5.71
N GLN A 51 -1.36 7.59 -5.19
CA GLN A 51 -1.35 7.36 -3.75
C GLN A 51 0.08 7.01 -3.36
N HIS A 52 0.74 7.90 -2.67
CA HIS A 52 2.13 7.69 -2.27
C HIS A 52 2.30 7.90 -0.76
N PHE A 53 3.19 7.13 -0.15
CA PHE A 53 3.27 7.06 1.29
C PHE A 53 4.67 6.75 1.81
N LEU A 54 4.88 7.11 3.06
CA LEU A 54 5.95 6.63 3.93
C LEU A 54 5.33 6.08 5.21
N GLY A 55 5.73 4.88 5.59
CA GLY A 55 5.32 4.22 6.83
C GLY A 55 6.51 3.87 7.70
N TRP A 56 6.35 4.04 9.01
CA TRP A 56 7.30 3.60 10.02
C TRP A 56 6.69 2.56 10.94
N ILE A 57 7.34 1.42 11.07
CA ILE A 57 7.06 0.51 12.17
C ILE A 57 7.85 0.99 13.38
N ILE A 58 7.13 1.50 14.36
CA ILE A 58 7.74 1.99 15.60
C ILE A 58 7.57 1.00 16.75
N LYS A 59 8.53 1.05 17.68
CA LYS A 59 8.47 0.36 18.97
C LYS A 59 8.68 1.36 20.09
N THR A 60 7.81 1.34 21.08
CA THR A 60 7.88 2.19 22.27
C THR A 60 8.37 1.40 23.47
N LYS A 61 9.02 2.05 24.42
CA LYS A 61 9.37 1.41 25.70
C LYS A 61 8.12 1.11 26.53
N GLU A 62 7.19 2.06 26.57
CA GLU A 62 5.93 1.93 27.28
C GLU A 62 4.83 1.33 26.40
N LYS A 63 3.83 0.72 27.03
CA LYS A 63 2.66 0.11 26.34
C LYS A 63 1.59 1.17 26.03
N LYS A 64 1.93 2.20 25.26
CA LYS A 64 1.05 3.35 24.94
C LYS A 64 0.13 3.13 23.74
N ILE A 65 0.32 2.07 22.95
CA ILE A 65 -0.44 1.83 21.73
C ILE A 65 -1.73 1.07 22.04
N ASN A 66 -2.87 1.61 21.62
CA ASN A 66 -4.15 0.92 21.76
C ASN A 66 -4.25 -0.24 20.77
N LYS A 67 -4.07 -1.46 21.24
CA LYS A 67 -4.14 -2.69 20.41
C LYS A 67 -5.57 -3.04 19.97
N LYS A 68 -6.60 -2.48 20.60
CA LYS A 68 -8.00 -2.86 20.35
C LYS A 68 -8.63 -2.11 19.18
N SER A 69 -8.00 -1.05 18.71
CA SER A 69 -8.48 -0.23 17.60
C SER A 69 -7.34 0.16 16.69
N PHE A 70 -7.62 0.28 15.41
CA PHE A 70 -6.73 0.91 14.43
C PHE A 70 -7.28 2.29 14.05
N VAL A 71 -6.42 3.14 13.52
CA VAL A 71 -6.82 4.42 12.95
C VAL A 71 -6.83 4.28 11.45
N PHE A 72 -7.99 4.59 10.84
CA PHE A 72 -8.19 4.48 9.42
C PHE A 72 -8.41 5.87 8.81
N MET A 73 -7.45 6.32 7.98
CA MET A 73 -7.52 7.58 7.25
C MET A 73 -7.79 8.81 8.15
N ASP A 74 -6.88 9.08 9.08
CA ASP A 74 -6.98 10.25 9.95
C ASP A 74 -6.54 11.52 9.22
N TYR A 75 -7.48 12.43 9.00
CA TYR A 75 -7.27 13.69 8.27
C TYR A 75 -6.92 14.89 9.16
N ARG A 76 -6.56 14.69 10.42
CA ARG A 76 -6.25 15.81 11.34
C ARG A 76 -4.97 16.56 10.97
N ILE A 77 -3.99 15.91 10.38
CA ILE A 77 -2.86 16.60 9.73
C ILE A 77 -3.30 16.99 8.32
N LYS A 78 -3.14 18.27 8.01
CA LYS A 78 -3.52 18.82 6.71
C LYS A 78 -2.30 19.48 6.06
N ASP A 79 -2.07 19.10 4.83
CA ASP A 79 -1.21 19.84 3.91
C ASP A 79 -2.12 20.68 3.00
N LYS A 80 -1.85 21.98 2.87
CA LYS A 80 -2.69 22.93 2.13
C LYS A 80 -2.81 22.59 0.63
N SER A 81 -1.85 21.85 0.09
CA SER A 81 -1.74 21.59 -1.34
C SER A 81 -2.28 20.22 -1.78
N SER A 82 -2.58 19.33 -0.83
CA SER A 82 -2.88 17.93 -1.15
C SER A 82 -3.83 17.28 -0.16
N THR A 83 -4.51 16.23 -0.60
CA THR A 83 -5.24 15.34 0.31
C THR A 83 -4.24 14.40 0.97
N ALA A 84 -4.13 14.48 2.29
CA ALA A 84 -3.26 13.62 3.07
C ALA A 84 -3.98 13.06 4.31
N PHE A 85 -3.57 11.89 4.75
CA PHE A 85 -4.11 11.22 5.93
C PHE A 85 -3.09 10.25 6.53
N THR A 86 -3.36 9.82 7.76
CA THR A 86 -2.47 8.92 8.48
C THR A 86 -3.22 7.65 8.88
N TYR A 87 -2.57 6.50 8.69
CA TYR A 87 -2.97 5.22 9.26
C TYR A 87 -2.20 4.92 10.54
N VAL A 88 -2.84 4.20 11.49
CA VAL A 88 -2.14 3.56 12.61
C VAL A 88 -2.63 2.13 12.73
N LEU A 89 -1.75 1.17 12.46
CA LEU A 89 -2.04 -0.27 12.55
C LEU A 89 -1.27 -0.88 13.71
N PRO A 90 -1.91 -1.14 14.86
CA PRO A 90 -1.25 -1.68 16.04
C PRO A 90 -0.99 -3.18 15.89
N PHE A 91 0.27 -3.60 16.05
CA PHE A 91 0.65 -5.01 16.13
C PHE A 91 0.65 -5.51 17.59
N LYS A 92 1.16 -4.66 18.50
CA LYS A 92 1.26 -4.93 19.95
C LYS A 92 0.98 -3.64 20.71
N LYS A 93 0.85 -3.72 22.04
CA LYS A 93 0.70 -2.52 22.91
C LYS A 93 1.88 -1.54 22.83
N ASN A 94 3.01 -1.99 22.27
CA ASN A 94 4.22 -1.20 22.12
C ASN A 94 4.81 -1.25 20.71
N LYS A 95 4.04 -1.71 19.71
CA LYS A 95 4.49 -1.78 18.29
C LYS A 95 3.34 -1.48 17.36
N ALA A 96 3.52 -0.54 16.44
CA ALA A 96 2.56 -0.20 15.39
C ALA A 96 3.26 0.24 14.10
N LEU A 97 2.58 0.06 12.97
CA LEU A 97 2.84 0.80 11.74
C LEU A 97 2.10 2.14 11.84
N ILE A 98 2.79 3.22 11.51
CA ILE A 98 2.23 4.56 11.32
C ILE A 98 2.63 4.99 9.92
N GLU A 99 1.64 5.26 9.08
CA GLU A 99 1.84 5.56 7.67
C GLU A 99 1.17 6.87 7.33
N HIS A 100 1.93 7.80 6.75
CA HIS A 100 1.39 9.06 6.21
C HIS A 100 1.31 8.98 4.70
N THR A 101 0.11 9.18 4.17
CA THR A 101 -0.25 8.94 2.78
C THR A 101 -0.80 10.20 2.15
N TYR A 102 -0.44 10.41 0.90
CA TYR A 102 -0.93 11.48 0.04
C TYR A 102 -1.68 10.94 -1.17
N PHE A 103 -2.65 11.74 -1.62
CA PHE A 103 -3.18 11.68 -2.98
C PHE A 103 -2.78 12.93 -3.73
N SER A 104 -1.84 12.83 -4.67
CA SER A 104 -1.40 13.95 -5.49
C SER A 104 -0.82 13.52 -6.85
N LYS A 105 -0.59 14.49 -7.75
CA LYS A 105 0.04 14.20 -9.05
C LYS A 105 1.52 13.83 -8.91
N ASN A 106 2.22 14.49 -7.99
CA ASN A 106 3.65 14.35 -7.78
C ASN A 106 3.91 13.81 -6.38
N GLU A 107 4.94 13.01 -6.24
CA GLU A 107 5.44 12.55 -4.95
C GLU A 107 6.08 13.70 -4.18
N CYS A 108 6.04 13.62 -2.86
CA CYS A 108 6.74 14.55 -1.98
C CYS A 108 8.18 14.08 -1.75
N GLU A 109 9.04 15.01 -1.34
CA GLU A 109 10.35 14.67 -0.81
C GLU A 109 10.20 13.87 0.50
N LYS A 110 11.13 12.96 0.76
CA LYS A 110 11.08 12.05 1.93
C LYS A 110 10.92 12.80 3.25
N ASN A 111 11.63 13.91 3.42
CA ASN A 111 11.58 14.73 4.62
C ASN A 111 10.19 15.32 4.92
N VAL A 112 9.33 15.49 3.91
CA VAL A 112 7.96 15.97 4.10
C VAL A 112 7.13 14.92 4.83
N TYR A 113 7.21 13.65 4.40
CA TYR A 113 6.51 12.56 5.11
C TYR A 113 7.05 12.36 6.52
N GLU A 114 8.38 12.38 6.68
CA GLU A 114 9.03 12.22 7.98
C GLU A 114 8.57 13.27 8.97
N LYS A 115 8.48 14.53 8.53
CA LYS A 115 7.96 15.64 9.33
C LYS A 115 6.54 15.35 9.83
N TYR A 116 5.64 14.92 8.95
CA TYR A 116 4.26 14.67 9.32
C TYR A 116 4.07 13.39 10.13
N LEU A 117 4.91 12.38 9.91
CA LEU A 117 4.95 11.19 10.78
C LEU A 117 5.37 11.55 12.21
N MET A 118 6.45 12.31 12.37
CA MET A 118 6.90 12.80 13.68
C MET A 118 5.82 13.65 14.36
N GLU A 119 5.24 14.60 13.63
CA GLU A 119 4.16 15.44 14.13
C GLU A 119 2.95 14.62 14.59
N TYR A 120 2.56 13.60 13.83
CA TYR A 120 1.44 12.72 14.17
C TYR A 120 1.73 11.90 15.42
N ILE A 121 2.90 11.29 15.49
CA ILE A 121 3.32 10.47 16.64
C ILE A 121 3.34 11.31 17.91
N GLU A 122 3.89 12.53 17.87
CA GLU A 122 3.98 13.40 19.01
C GLU A 122 2.63 13.99 19.42
N LYS A 123 1.91 14.64 18.49
CA LYS A 123 0.69 15.39 18.79
C LYS A 123 -0.53 14.53 19.04
N PHE A 124 -0.69 13.43 18.29
CA PHE A 124 -1.93 12.64 18.32
C PHE A 124 -1.80 11.33 19.06
N LEU A 125 -0.64 10.67 18.98
CA LEU A 125 -0.39 9.45 19.74
C LEU A 125 0.23 9.75 21.12
N LYS A 126 0.74 10.97 21.34
CA LYS A 126 1.41 11.39 22.59
C LYS A 126 2.60 10.49 22.94
N ILE A 127 3.36 10.10 21.92
CA ILE A 127 4.54 9.26 22.04
C ILE A 127 5.77 10.12 21.72
N SER A 128 6.70 10.24 22.67
CA SER A 128 7.95 10.98 22.52
C SER A 128 9.19 10.10 22.46
N ASP A 129 9.11 8.87 22.99
CA ASP A 129 10.22 7.92 23.04
C ASP A 129 9.85 6.65 22.26
N TYR A 130 10.42 6.52 21.07
CA TYR A 130 10.20 5.37 20.19
C TYR A 130 11.43 5.10 19.33
N GLU A 131 11.54 3.86 18.90
CA GLU A 131 12.53 3.38 17.95
C GLU A 131 11.82 3.07 16.63
N ILE A 132 12.37 3.53 15.50
CA ILE A 132 11.93 3.12 14.16
C ILE A 132 12.61 1.80 13.83
N ILE A 133 11.84 0.69 13.80
CA ILE A 133 12.35 -0.65 13.52
C ILE A 133 12.45 -0.90 12.02
N GLU A 134 11.49 -0.39 11.26
CA GLU A 134 11.36 -0.62 9.83
C GLU A 134 10.73 0.61 9.18
N SER A 135 11.13 0.90 7.96
CA SER A 135 10.55 1.96 7.14
C SER A 135 10.14 1.37 5.80
N GLU A 136 8.93 1.69 5.37
CA GLU A 136 8.42 1.31 4.05
C GLU A 136 7.91 2.54 3.31
N SER A 137 8.00 2.52 1.99
CA SER A 137 7.44 3.56 1.14
C SER A 137 6.93 2.95 -0.15
N GLY A 138 5.98 3.61 -0.78
CA GLY A 138 5.44 3.12 -2.04
C GLY A 138 4.64 4.17 -2.78
N VAL A 139 4.38 3.86 -4.04
CA VAL A 139 3.53 4.65 -4.93
C VAL A 139 2.54 3.71 -5.61
N ILE A 140 1.27 3.98 -5.41
CA ILE A 140 0.17 3.22 -6.02
C ILE A 140 -0.52 4.12 -7.04
N PRO A 141 -0.55 3.75 -8.32
CA PRO A 141 -1.29 4.51 -9.32
C PRO A 141 -2.80 4.33 -9.10
N MET A 142 -3.47 5.39 -8.71
CA MET A 142 -4.93 5.46 -8.67
C MET A 142 -5.40 5.96 -10.02
N THR A 143 -6.04 5.12 -10.82
CA THR A 143 -6.33 5.40 -12.22
C THR A 143 -7.76 5.04 -12.61
N SER A 144 -8.31 5.76 -13.59
CA SER A 144 -9.59 5.42 -14.22
C SER A 144 -9.48 4.30 -15.28
N TYR A 145 -8.31 3.66 -15.42
CA TYR A 145 -8.15 2.53 -16.32
C TYR A 145 -9.11 1.39 -15.95
N PRO A 146 -9.87 0.86 -16.91
CA PRO A 146 -10.91 -0.13 -16.64
C PRO A 146 -10.33 -1.55 -16.51
N PHE A 147 -9.62 -1.85 -15.42
CA PHE A 147 -9.00 -3.16 -15.17
C PHE A 147 -9.98 -4.34 -15.27
N TYR A 148 -11.27 -4.10 -14.95
CA TYR A 148 -12.28 -5.13 -15.06
C TYR A 148 -12.43 -5.69 -16.50
N LYS A 149 -12.08 -4.90 -17.54
CA LYS A 149 -12.09 -5.34 -18.94
C LYS A 149 -10.94 -6.31 -19.26
N ASP A 150 -9.92 -6.34 -18.42
CA ASP A 150 -8.79 -7.26 -18.56
C ASP A 150 -8.98 -8.54 -17.73
N SER A 151 -10.09 -8.60 -16.99
CA SER A 151 -10.49 -9.78 -16.22
C SER A 151 -11.20 -10.80 -17.10
N SER A 152 -11.15 -12.04 -16.69
CA SER A 152 -11.87 -13.14 -17.29
C SER A 152 -12.69 -13.89 -16.23
N LYS A 153 -13.33 -15.00 -16.60
CA LYS A 153 -14.16 -15.78 -15.66
C LYS A 153 -13.41 -16.23 -14.42
N LYS A 154 -12.13 -16.54 -14.55
CA LYS A 154 -11.30 -17.11 -13.47
C LYS A 154 -10.07 -16.25 -13.12
N ILE A 155 -9.84 -15.14 -13.80
CA ILE A 155 -8.73 -14.22 -13.55
C ILE A 155 -9.29 -12.83 -13.29
N THR A 156 -9.09 -12.29 -12.10
CA THR A 156 -9.43 -10.89 -11.75
C THR A 156 -8.18 -10.03 -11.80
N LYS A 157 -8.30 -8.88 -12.48
CA LYS A 157 -7.27 -7.84 -12.58
C LYS A 157 -7.59 -6.68 -11.66
#